data_ac8d03a96cec2bb8a38c9afdd354f85d
#
_entry.id   ac8d03a96cec2bb8a38c9afdd354f85d
#
_cell.length_a   1.000
_cell.length_b   1.000
_cell.length_c   1.000
_cell.angle_alpha   90.00
_cell.angle_beta   90.00
_cell.angle_gamma   90.00
#
_symmetry.space_group_name_H-M   'P 1'
#
loop_
_entity.id
_entity.type
_entity.pdbx_description
1 polymer ?
#
loop_
_entity_poly.entity_id
_entity_poly.type
_entity_poly.pdbx_seq_one_letter_code
_entity_poly.pdbx_strand_id
1 'polypeptide(L)'
;MESEKNKPNIVFIMSDQQRYDTLECYGNDWINTPRLNELAKDSNVVENAYVTQPVCAPARSSIMTGLYPHTAGPTVNKIPLKEDVKTIAEIIDDNEYCNGYLGKWHLGDDTIKQRGFDEWVSVEDHYNSSYFNGELPYSDLHNWLINRGHKPDGYGPTGKEIFTDEGRSLLPEDSQMASFLSEKAEDFIDRNKENPFMLYVSTFEPHSPYAGPLDGMYDPESIPTGPTFLKKPDNVAEIDNARSDYHSSFINGADQRSDEYMNNYLAARGEDFSTREGWLKARADYFANITLVDRMVGRII
;
A
#
# COMPACT_ATOMS: atom_id res chain seq x y z
N MET A 1 -0.95 -45.75 7.02
CA MET A 1 -0.19 -44.65 6.38
C MET A 1 -1.20 -43.56 6.14
N GLU A 2 -1.27 -42.62 7.10
CA GLU A 2 -1.97 -41.35 6.86
C GLU A 2 -1.18 -40.64 5.75
N SER A 3 -1.88 -40.21 4.69
CA SER A 3 -1.29 -39.35 3.69
C SER A 3 -0.74 -38.13 4.41
N GLU A 4 0.55 -37.88 4.31
CA GLU A 4 1.12 -36.55 4.64
C GLU A 4 0.27 -35.55 3.89
N LYS A 5 -0.55 -34.80 4.63
CA LYS A 5 -1.30 -33.69 4.05
C LYS A 5 -0.23 -32.68 3.60
N ASN A 6 0.00 -32.59 2.30
CA ASN A 6 0.84 -31.55 1.73
C ASN A 6 0.32 -30.20 2.26
N LYS A 7 1.12 -29.52 3.05
CA LYS A 7 0.82 -28.18 3.55
C LYS A 7 0.81 -27.21 2.36
N PRO A 8 -0.24 -26.40 2.18
CA PRO A 8 -0.32 -25.49 1.04
C PRO A 8 0.66 -24.34 1.19
N ASN A 9 1.22 -23.87 0.08
CA ASN A 9 1.86 -22.57 0.03
C ASN A 9 0.79 -21.47 0.13
N ILE A 10 1.08 -20.41 0.87
CA ILE A 10 0.20 -19.28 1.09
C ILE A 10 0.86 -18.03 0.55
N VAL A 11 0.23 -17.36 -0.41
CA VAL A 11 0.64 -16.04 -0.89
C VAL A 11 -0.45 -15.04 -0.57
N PHE A 12 -0.15 -14.07 0.28
CA PHE A 12 -1.05 -12.98 0.62
C PHE A 12 -0.54 -11.69 -0.02
N ILE A 13 -1.31 -11.13 -0.95
CA ILE A 13 -0.96 -9.89 -1.65
C ILE A 13 -1.91 -8.79 -1.17
N MET A 14 -1.37 -7.66 -0.76
CA MET A 14 -2.13 -6.50 -0.30
C MET A 14 -1.66 -5.21 -0.98
N SER A 15 -2.62 -4.48 -1.55
CA SER A 15 -2.45 -3.09 -1.98
C SER A 15 -2.88 -2.13 -0.87
N ASP A 16 -2.34 -0.89 -0.85
CA ASP A 16 -2.77 0.14 0.10
C ASP A 16 -3.73 1.14 -0.58
N GLN A 17 -4.80 1.51 0.12
CA GLN A 17 -5.78 2.51 -0.30
C GLN A 17 -6.54 2.17 -1.62
N GLN A 18 -6.51 0.92 -2.07
CA GLN A 18 -7.27 0.51 -3.24
C GLN A 18 -8.74 0.37 -2.91
N ARG A 19 -9.60 0.98 -3.74
CA ARG A 19 -11.05 0.85 -3.64
C ARG A 19 -11.50 -0.45 -4.32
N TYR A 20 -12.51 -1.12 -3.75
CA TYR A 20 -13.07 -2.37 -4.30
C TYR A 20 -13.65 -2.18 -5.72
N ASP A 21 -14.30 -1.02 -5.97
CA ASP A 21 -14.95 -0.69 -7.23
C ASP A 21 -13.97 -0.31 -8.38
N THR A 22 -12.70 -0.61 -8.21
CA THR A 22 -11.65 -0.36 -9.21
C THR A 22 -11.30 -1.61 -10.03
N LEU A 23 -11.99 -2.72 -9.85
CA LEU A 23 -11.73 -3.97 -10.57
C LEU A 23 -12.95 -4.42 -11.39
N GLU A 24 -12.70 -5.12 -12.50
CA GLU A 24 -13.75 -5.61 -13.38
C GLU A 24 -14.71 -6.56 -12.67
N CYS A 25 -14.22 -7.42 -11.78
CA CYS A 25 -15.04 -8.35 -10.99
C CYS A 25 -16.04 -7.64 -10.06
N TYR A 26 -15.87 -6.34 -9.84
CA TYR A 26 -16.79 -5.48 -9.11
C TYR A 26 -17.51 -4.47 -10.01
N GLY A 27 -17.52 -4.69 -11.33
CA GLY A 27 -18.29 -3.91 -12.29
C GLY A 27 -17.55 -2.74 -12.95
N ASN A 28 -16.24 -2.64 -12.79
CA ASN A 28 -15.42 -1.63 -13.48
C ASN A 28 -14.92 -2.19 -14.82
N ASP A 29 -15.59 -1.85 -15.91
CA ASP A 29 -15.35 -2.42 -17.24
C ASP A 29 -14.37 -1.62 -18.11
N TRP A 30 -13.83 -0.51 -17.60
CA TRP A 30 -12.93 0.37 -18.35
C TRP A 30 -11.49 0.39 -17.84
N ILE A 31 -11.23 -0.14 -16.64
CA ILE A 31 -9.87 -0.23 -16.10
C ILE A 31 -9.08 -1.39 -16.74
N ASN A 32 -7.80 -1.20 -16.95
CA ASN A 32 -6.93 -2.22 -17.51
C ASN A 32 -6.21 -3.02 -16.40
N THR A 33 -6.87 -4.08 -15.92
CA THR A 33 -6.37 -4.99 -14.88
C THR A 33 -6.50 -6.46 -15.31
N PRO A 34 -5.87 -6.88 -16.44
CA PRO A 34 -6.09 -8.19 -17.03
C PRO A 34 -5.63 -9.35 -16.12
N ARG A 35 -4.63 -9.16 -15.28
CA ARG A 35 -4.09 -10.21 -14.39
C ARG A 35 -5.02 -10.47 -13.22
N LEU A 36 -5.51 -9.42 -12.58
CA LEU A 36 -6.51 -9.52 -11.52
C LEU A 36 -7.84 -10.06 -12.06
N ASN A 37 -8.22 -9.69 -13.28
CA ASN A 37 -9.40 -10.24 -13.94
C ASN A 37 -9.25 -11.73 -14.22
N GLU A 38 -8.08 -12.20 -14.63
CA GLU A 38 -7.82 -13.63 -14.84
C GLU A 38 -7.86 -14.38 -13.51
N LEU A 39 -7.19 -13.86 -12.48
CA LEU A 39 -7.23 -14.43 -11.13
C LEU A 39 -8.68 -14.55 -10.60
N ALA A 40 -9.50 -13.54 -10.82
CA ALA A 40 -10.88 -13.52 -10.35
C ALA A 40 -11.75 -14.63 -10.95
N LYS A 41 -11.47 -15.09 -12.19
CA LYS A 41 -12.26 -16.16 -12.85
C LYS A 41 -12.19 -17.48 -12.12
N ASP A 42 -11.03 -17.79 -11.53
CA ASP A 42 -10.77 -19.06 -10.83
C ASP A 42 -10.74 -18.90 -9.29
N SER A 43 -11.28 -17.77 -8.79
CA SER A 43 -11.21 -17.40 -7.38
C SER A 43 -12.60 -17.19 -6.77
N ASN A 44 -12.65 -17.23 -5.43
CA ASN A 44 -13.82 -16.75 -4.69
C ASN A 44 -13.75 -15.23 -4.56
N VAL A 45 -14.61 -14.51 -5.26
CA VAL A 45 -14.73 -13.05 -5.18
C VAL A 45 -15.64 -12.69 -4.02
N VAL A 46 -15.12 -11.93 -3.04
CA VAL A 46 -15.87 -11.51 -1.85
C VAL A 46 -16.53 -10.16 -2.12
N GLU A 47 -17.85 -10.15 -2.28
CA GLU A 47 -18.60 -8.92 -2.61
C GLU A 47 -18.71 -7.93 -1.45
N ASN A 48 -18.70 -8.43 -0.20
CA ASN A 48 -18.91 -7.62 1.00
C ASN A 48 -17.78 -7.88 2.02
N ALA A 49 -16.66 -7.18 1.86
CA ALA A 49 -15.56 -7.18 2.79
C ALA A 49 -15.48 -5.83 3.53
N TYR A 50 -15.26 -5.88 4.84
CA TYR A 50 -15.21 -4.69 5.68
C TYR A 50 -13.90 -4.64 6.45
N VAL A 51 -13.28 -3.48 6.51
CA VAL A 51 -12.15 -3.23 7.40
C VAL A 51 -12.64 -2.80 8.77
N THR A 52 -11.90 -3.16 9.81
CA THR A 52 -12.21 -2.77 11.18
C THR A 52 -12.06 -1.27 11.43
N GLN A 53 -11.11 -0.64 10.71
CA GLN A 53 -10.89 0.80 10.69
C GLN A 53 -10.15 1.17 9.39
N PRO A 54 -10.64 2.13 8.58
CA PRO A 54 -10.06 2.46 7.27
C PRO A 54 -8.85 3.41 7.40
N VAL A 55 -7.84 2.99 8.16
CA VAL A 55 -6.54 3.66 8.36
C VAL A 55 -5.45 2.59 8.33
N CYS A 56 -4.30 2.89 7.76
CA CYS A 56 -3.24 1.91 7.45
C CYS A 56 -2.87 1.01 8.63
N ALA A 57 -2.28 1.54 9.72
CA ALA A 57 -1.81 0.73 10.83
C ALA A 57 -2.97 -0.01 11.55
N PRO A 58 -4.12 0.59 11.85
CA PRO A 58 -5.27 -0.10 12.42
C PRO A 58 -5.76 -1.28 11.56
N ALA A 59 -5.98 -1.06 10.26
CA ALA A 59 -6.43 -2.12 9.35
C ALA A 59 -5.40 -3.26 9.27
N ARG A 60 -4.12 -2.92 9.09
CA ARG A 60 -3.01 -3.88 9.04
C ARG A 60 -2.89 -4.69 10.32
N SER A 61 -3.06 -4.06 11.49
CA SER A 61 -3.03 -4.77 12.76
C SER A 61 -4.13 -5.84 12.85
N SER A 62 -5.33 -5.52 12.39
CA SER A 62 -6.45 -6.48 12.39
C SER A 62 -6.22 -7.63 11.41
N ILE A 63 -5.70 -7.35 10.21
CA ILE A 63 -5.39 -8.38 9.20
C ILE A 63 -4.29 -9.31 9.72
N MET A 64 -3.25 -8.75 10.34
CA MET A 64 -2.08 -9.49 10.80
C MET A 64 -2.34 -10.33 12.05
N THR A 65 -3.31 -9.94 12.91
CA THR A 65 -3.53 -10.55 14.22
C THR A 65 -4.90 -11.19 14.41
N GLY A 66 -5.88 -10.87 13.55
CA GLY A 66 -7.28 -11.25 13.76
C GLY A 66 -8.00 -10.47 14.86
N LEU A 67 -7.38 -9.44 15.43
CA LEU A 67 -7.91 -8.66 16.56
C LEU A 67 -8.37 -7.27 16.11
N TYR A 68 -9.29 -6.69 16.87
CA TYR A 68 -9.63 -5.28 16.69
C TYR A 68 -8.47 -4.34 17.05
N PRO A 69 -8.33 -3.17 16.43
CA PRO A 69 -7.22 -2.24 16.65
C PRO A 69 -7.00 -1.86 18.11
N HIS A 70 -8.08 -1.61 18.86
CA HIS A 70 -8.00 -1.26 20.29
C HIS A 70 -7.44 -2.41 21.16
N THR A 71 -7.57 -3.65 20.71
CA THR A 71 -6.98 -4.83 21.37
C THR A 71 -5.53 -5.01 20.92
N ALA A 72 -5.27 -4.92 19.62
CA ALA A 72 -3.96 -5.12 19.03
C ALA A 72 -2.96 -3.99 19.37
N GLY A 73 -3.44 -2.77 19.60
CA GLY A 73 -2.64 -1.58 19.93
C GLY A 73 -2.83 -0.42 18.95
N PRO A 74 -2.59 -0.59 17.65
CA PRO A 74 -2.66 0.48 16.67
C PRO A 74 -4.08 1.00 16.46
N THR A 75 -4.48 2.06 17.15
CA THR A 75 -5.76 2.75 16.95
C THR A 75 -5.66 3.92 15.97
N VAL A 76 -4.45 4.39 15.72
CA VAL A 76 -4.05 5.38 14.70
C VAL A 76 -2.69 5.00 14.13
N ASN A 77 -2.26 5.65 13.06
CA ASN A 77 -0.90 5.48 12.53
C ASN A 77 0.17 5.90 13.57
N LYS A 78 1.36 5.32 13.46
CA LYS A 78 2.52 5.51 14.37
C LYS A 78 2.36 4.93 15.78
N ILE A 79 1.32 4.17 16.05
CA ILE A 79 1.25 3.33 17.23
C ILE A 79 1.63 1.91 16.81
N PRO A 80 2.66 1.33 17.41
CA PRO A 80 3.11 -0.01 17.06
C PRO A 80 2.17 -1.10 17.59
N LEU A 81 2.30 -2.31 17.03
CA LEU A 81 1.64 -3.50 17.55
C LEU A 81 2.13 -3.80 18.96
N LYS A 82 1.23 -4.15 19.89
CA LYS A 82 1.62 -4.56 21.24
C LYS A 82 2.55 -5.77 21.22
N GLU A 83 3.51 -5.81 22.12
CA GLU A 83 4.52 -6.88 22.19
C GLU A 83 3.92 -8.26 22.49
N ASP A 84 2.88 -8.30 23.31
CA ASP A 84 2.18 -9.52 23.74
C ASP A 84 1.14 -10.04 22.74
N VAL A 85 0.88 -9.30 21.67
CA VAL A 85 -0.04 -9.70 20.59
C VAL A 85 0.72 -10.44 19.51
N LYS A 86 0.32 -11.65 19.18
CA LYS A 86 0.92 -12.48 18.14
C LYS A 86 0.40 -12.13 16.75
N THR A 87 1.28 -12.13 15.78
CA THR A 87 0.95 -12.07 14.34
C THR A 87 0.61 -13.45 13.81
N ILE A 88 0.06 -13.50 12.59
CA ILE A 88 -0.22 -14.77 11.90
C ILE A 88 1.05 -15.63 11.77
N ALA A 89 2.23 -15.02 11.50
CA ALA A 89 3.49 -15.76 11.42
C ALA A 89 3.91 -16.37 12.77
N GLU A 90 3.66 -15.66 13.88
CA GLU A 90 3.90 -16.19 15.24
C GLU A 90 2.84 -17.19 15.70
N ILE A 91 1.64 -17.21 15.11
CA ILE A 91 0.56 -18.15 15.42
C ILE A 91 0.75 -19.47 14.68
N ILE A 92 1.18 -19.42 13.42
CA ILE A 92 1.45 -20.61 12.63
C ILE A 92 2.52 -21.48 13.32
N ASP A 93 3.56 -20.87 13.91
CA ASP A 93 4.62 -21.50 14.72
C ASP A 93 4.94 -22.94 14.29
N ASP A 94 5.10 -23.14 13.00
CA ASP A 94 5.34 -24.42 12.38
C ASP A 94 6.70 -24.38 11.68
N ASN A 95 7.67 -25.07 12.23
CA ASN A 95 9.05 -25.11 11.74
C ASN A 95 9.20 -25.59 10.29
N GLU A 96 8.11 -26.07 9.68
CA GLU A 96 8.11 -26.46 8.28
C GLU A 96 7.76 -25.30 7.33
N TYR A 97 7.15 -24.21 7.83
CA TYR A 97 6.85 -23.03 7.04
C TYR A 97 8.01 -22.03 7.05
N CYS A 98 8.41 -21.57 5.85
CA CYS A 98 9.23 -20.37 5.70
C CYS A 98 8.30 -19.16 5.55
N ASN A 99 8.34 -18.23 6.51
CA ASN A 99 7.48 -17.05 6.54
C ASN A 99 8.22 -15.83 5.98
N GLY A 100 7.80 -15.34 4.81
CA GLY A 100 8.35 -14.14 4.18
C GLY A 100 7.43 -12.92 4.29
N TYR A 101 7.99 -11.76 4.64
CA TYR A 101 7.32 -10.47 4.59
C TYR A 101 8.03 -9.52 3.66
N LEU A 102 7.33 -9.01 2.64
CA LEU A 102 7.87 -8.08 1.65
C LEU A 102 6.96 -6.84 1.56
N GLY A 103 7.53 -5.67 1.82
CA GLY A 103 6.83 -4.41 1.60
C GLY A 103 6.46 -3.61 2.85
N LYS A 104 5.39 -2.84 2.75
CA LYS A 104 4.93 -1.89 3.75
C LYS A 104 4.42 -2.58 5.02
N TRP A 105 5.04 -2.30 6.17
CA TRP A 105 4.68 -2.88 7.46
C TRP A 105 3.71 -2.00 8.27
N HIS A 106 4.13 -0.81 8.64
CA HIS A 106 3.37 0.17 9.44
C HIS A 106 2.91 -0.28 10.85
N LEU A 107 3.46 -1.35 11.39
CA LEU A 107 3.10 -1.89 12.72
C LEU A 107 4.27 -1.89 13.71
N GLY A 108 5.38 -1.27 13.34
CA GLY A 108 6.60 -1.20 14.12
C GLY A 108 7.71 -0.51 13.33
N ASP A 109 8.95 -0.97 13.49
CA ASP A 109 10.09 -0.45 12.72
C ASP A 109 10.16 -1.15 11.36
N ASP A 110 9.91 -0.43 10.26
CA ASP A 110 9.72 -1.02 8.94
C ASP A 110 10.97 -1.71 8.40
N THR A 111 12.18 -1.22 8.73
CA THR A 111 13.45 -1.73 8.20
C THR A 111 14.03 -2.92 8.95
N ILE A 112 13.36 -3.44 9.96
CA ILE A 112 13.86 -4.50 10.82
C ILE A 112 12.95 -5.72 10.80
N LYS A 113 13.56 -6.90 10.56
CA LYS A 113 12.86 -8.18 10.64
C LYS A 113 12.28 -8.42 12.02
N GLN A 114 11.02 -8.80 12.10
CA GLN A 114 10.30 -8.97 13.35
C GLN A 114 9.10 -9.91 13.22
N ARG A 115 8.50 -10.25 14.36
CA ARG A 115 7.15 -10.80 14.50
C ARG A 115 6.92 -12.13 13.79
N GLY A 116 7.89 -13.07 13.89
CA GLY A 116 7.75 -14.45 13.39
C GLY A 116 8.02 -14.64 11.92
N PHE A 117 8.45 -13.59 11.20
CA PHE A 117 8.89 -13.73 9.82
C PHE A 117 10.36 -14.16 9.74
N ASP A 118 10.69 -15.07 8.83
CA ASP A 118 12.03 -15.59 8.59
C ASP A 118 12.80 -14.70 7.61
N GLU A 119 12.11 -14.22 6.58
CA GLU A 119 12.63 -13.29 5.59
C GLU A 119 11.87 -11.96 5.63
N TRP A 120 12.60 -10.87 5.40
CA TRP A 120 12.07 -9.52 5.50
C TRP A 120 12.64 -8.64 4.40
N VAL A 121 11.77 -7.99 3.63
CA VAL A 121 12.14 -7.01 2.61
C VAL A 121 11.39 -5.71 2.88
N SER A 122 12.12 -4.69 3.26
CA SER A 122 11.61 -3.39 3.67
C SER A 122 11.55 -2.39 2.51
N VAL A 123 10.59 -1.45 2.57
CA VAL A 123 10.37 -0.47 1.50
C VAL A 123 10.33 0.99 1.97
N GLU A 124 10.19 1.25 3.27
CA GLU A 124 10.05 2.60 3.82
C GLU A 124 11.19 2.92 4.78
N ASP A 125 11.82 4.10 4.60
CA ASP A 125 12.95 4.57 5.42
C ASP A 125 12.54 5.51 6.54
N HIS A 126 11.33 6.05 6.50
CA HIS A 126 10.88 7.13 7.38
C HIS A 126 9.79 6.73 8.38
N TYR A 127 9.22 5.54 8.25
CA TYR A 127 8.19 5.07 9.15
C TYR A 127 8.79 4.22 10.27
N ASN A 128 9.23 4.89 11.33
CA ASN A 128 9.82 4.26 12.49
C ASN A 128 8.96 4.52 13.72
N SER A 129 8.62 3.48 14.42
CA SER A 129 8.08 3.54 15.76
C SER A 129 9.04 2.86 16.69
N SER A 130 9.53 3.53 17.56
CA SER A 130 10.36 3.45 18.75
C SER A 130 10.60 2.10 19.46
N TYR A 131 10.60 0.97 18.81
CA TYR A 131 11.08 -0.28 19.45
C TYR A 131 12.60 -0.40 19.42
N PHE A 132 13.22 0.19 18.42
CA PHE A 132 14.66 0.08 18.24
C PHE A 132 15.39 1.31 18.79
N ASN A 133 16.24 1.08 19.78
CA ASN A 133 17.14 2.10 20.32
C ASN A 133 18.46 2.10 19.53
N GLY A 134 18.47 2.75 18.38
CA GLY A 134 19.68 2.84 17.54
C GLY A 134 19.42 3.47 16.21
N GLU A 135 20.45 3.51 15.37
CA GLU A 135 20.35 3.95 14.01
C GLU A 135 19.78 2.82 13.16
N LEU A 136 18.60 3.03 12.58
CA LEU A 136 17.97 2.07 11.69
C LEU A 136 18.71 1.96 10.35
N PRO A 137 18.82 0.75 9.76
CA PRO A 137 19.36 0.59 8.41
C PRO A 137 18.46 1.28 7.38
N TYR A 138 18.99 1.54 6.19
CA TYR A 138 18.15 1.89 5.04
C TYR A 138 17.29 0.70 4.64
N SER A 139 16.14 0.99 4.04
CA SER A 139 15.27 -0.04 3.49
C SER A 139 15.96 -0.82 2.35
N ASP A 140 15.48 -2.04 2.11
CA ASP A 140 15.98 -2.85 0.99
C ASP A 140 15.65 -2.19 -0.36
N LEU A 141 14.50 -1.51 -0.47
CA LEU A 141 14.16 -0.72 -1.64
C LEU A 141 15.15 0.42 -1.86
N HIS A 142 15.54 1.16 -0.81
CA HIS A 142 16.53 2.21 -0.91
C HIS A 142 17.86 1.67 -1.49
N ASN A 143 18.38 0.60 -0.91
CA ASN A 143 19.62 -0.02 -1.34
C ASN A 143 19.53 -0.56 -2.78
N TRP A 144 18.38 -1.13 -3.16
CA TRP A 144 18.13 -1.61 -4.50
C TRP A 144 18.13 -0.46 -5.54
N LEU A 145 17.52 0.69 -5.20
CA LEU A 145 17.52 1.89 -6.04
C LEU A 145 18.94 2.47 -6.20
N ILE A 146 19.71 2.57 -5.12
CA ILE A 146 21.10 3.00 -5.17
C ILE A 146 21.92 2.08 -6.10
N ASN A 147 21.75 0.77 -5.98
CA ASN A 147 22.45 -0.21 -6.81
C ASN A 147 22.08 -0.13 -8.32
N ARG A 148 20.90 0.43 -8.63
CA ARG A 148 20.47 0.74 -10.00
C ARG A 148 20.93 2.11 -10.49
N GLY A 149 21.66 2.87 -9.66
CA GLY A 149 22.24 4.16 -10.02
C GLY A 149 21.30 5.37 -9.78
N HIS A 150 20.16 5.15 -9.15
CA HIS A 150 19.30 6.26 -8.71
C HIS A 150 19.90 6.99 -7.51
N LYS A 151 19.54 8.25 -7.33
CA LYS A 151 20.01 9.08 -6.22
C LYS A 151 18.86 9.51 -5.34
N PRO A 152 19.03 9.50 -4.01
CA PRO A 152 18.08 10.11 -3.09
C PRO A 152 17.80 11.58 -3.45
N ASP A 153 16.59 12.02 -3.20
CA ASP A 153 16.09 13.36 -3.55
C ASP A 153 15.67 14.18 -2.32
N GLY A 154 15.77 13.62 -1.12
CA GLY A 154 15.42 14.31 0.12
C GLY A 154 16.09 13.76 1.37
N TYR A 155 15.63 14.24 2.52
CA TYR A 155 16.13 13.84 3.83
C TYR A 155 14.98 13.35 4.72
N GLY A 156 15.20 12.24 5.39
CA GLY A 156 14.29 11.72 6.41
C GLY A 156 14.35 12.47 7.74
N PRO A 157 13.47 12.14 8.69
CA PRO A 157 13.41 12.79 10.01
C PRO A 157 14.72 12.71 10.82
N THR A 158 15.56 11.73 10.53
CA THR A 158 16.87 11.54 11.19
C THR A 158 18.01 12.26 10.47
N GLY A 159 17.75 13.00 9.39
CA GLY A 159 18.77 13.66 8.56
C GLY A 159 19.50 12.72 7.59
N LYS A 160 19.05 11.45 7.44
CA LYS A 160 19.55 10.56 6.39
C LYS A 160 18.98 10.95 5.03
N GLU A 161 19.79 10.79 3.99
CA GLU A 161 19.32 10.91 2.60
C GLU A 161 18.33 9.76 2.31
N ILE A 162 17.16 10.09 1.78
CA ILE A 162 16.13 9.12 1.41
C ILE A 162 15.58 9.42 0.02
N PHE A 163 14.97 8.42 -0.59
CA PHE A 163 14.04 8.63 -1.70
C PHE A 163 12.70 9.07 -1.09
N THR A 164 12.26 10.29 -1.40
CA THR A 164 10.94 10.76 -1.00
C THR A 164 9.84 9.99 -1.74
N ASP A 165 8.60 10.05 -1.25
CA ASP A 165 7.48 9.42 -1.95
C ASP A 165 7.28 10.03 -3.33
N GLU A 166 7.43 11.35 -3.45
CA GLU A 166 7.35 12.09 -4.70
C GLU A 166 8.48 11.70 -5.65
N GLY A 167 9.72 11.64 -5.18
CA GLY A 167 10.87 11.23 -5.99
C GLY A 167 10.74 9.81 -6.50
N ARG A 168 10.28 8.89 -5.66
CA ARG A 168 10.04 7.50 -6.05
C ARG A 168 8.95 7.37 -7.12
N SER A 169 7.87 8.13 -7.01
CA SER A 169 6.77 8.07 -7.98
C SER A 169 7.19 8.46 -9.39
N LEU A 170 8.22 9.28 -9.53
CA LEU A 170 8.76 9.73 -10.82
C LEU A 170 9.78 8.76 -11.45
N LEU A 171 10.14 7.67 -10.76
CA LEU A 171 11.05 6.67 -11.30
C LEU A 171 10.38 5.87 -12.44
N PRO A 172 11.18 5.33 -13.39
CA PRO A 172 10.63 4.46 -14.44
C PRO A 172 10.00 3.20 -13.87
N GLU A 173 9.11 2.56 -14.62
CA GLU A 173 8.30 1.42 -14.18
C GLU A 173 9.15 0.28 -13.60
N ASP A 174 10.30 -0.04 -14.19
CA ASP A 174 11.21 -1.08 -13.72
C ASP A 174 11.94 -0.74 -12.41
N SER A 175 11.80 0.50 -11.96
CA SER A 175 12.37 1.02 -10.72
C SER A 175 11.31 1.41 -9.68
N GLN A 176 10.04 1.09 -9.94
CA GLN A 176 8.95 1.28 -8.99
C GLN A 176 8.95 0.20 -7.90
N MET A 177 8.31 0.51 -6.77
CA MET A 177 8.16 -0.43 -5.66
C MET A 177 7.45 -1.72 -6.09
N ALA A 178 6.39 -1.63 -6.91
CA ALA A 178 5.70 -2.79 -7.45
C ALA A 178 6.64 -3.72 -8.24
N SER A 179 7.56 -3.19 -9.04
CA SER A 179 8.58 -3.96 -9.77
C SER A 179 9.60 -4.59 -8.83
N PHE A 180 10.07 -3.84 -7.83
CA PHE A 180 10.96 -4.35 -6.78
C PHE A 180 10.32 -5.50 -6.01
N LEU A 181 9.09 -5.34 -5.55
CA LEU A 181 8.37 -6.37 -4.78
C LEU A 181 8.10 -7.61 -5.63
N SER A 182 7.81 -7.45 -6.92
CA SER A 182 7.68 -8.58 -7.84
C SER A 182 8.99 -9.38 -7.93
N GLU A 183 10.13 -8.71 -8.15
CA GLU A 183 11.45 -9.35 -8.21
C GLU A 183 11.77 -10.12 -6.93
N LYS A 184 11.48 -9.53 -5.76
CA LYS A 184 11.72 -10.17 -4.47
C LYS A 184 10.76 -11.33 -4.20
N ALA A 185 9.51 -11.22 -4.63
CA ALA A 185 8.53 -12.30 -4.49
C ALA A 185 8.87 -13.49 -5.39
N GLU A 186 9.24 -13.25 -6.66
CA GLU A 186 9.72 -14.28 -7.59
C GLU A 186 10.92 -15.03 -7.01
N ASP A 187 11.93 -14.30 -6.52
CA ASP A 187 13.13 -14.89 -5.89
C ASP A 187 12.77 -15.72 -4.64
N PHE A 188 11.90 -15.21 -3.77
CA PHE A 188 11.43 -15.93 -2.58
C PHE A 188 10.72 -17.24 -2.97
N ILE A 189 9.78 -17.18 -3.92
CA ILE A 189 9.01 -18.33 -4.37
C ILE A 189 9.94 -19.37 -4.98
N ASP A 190 10.86 -18.96 -5.87
CA ASP A 190 11.79 -19.87 -6.53
C ASP A 190 12.70 -20.62 -5.55
N ARG A 191 13.15 -19.95 -4.49
CA ARG A 191 13.97 -20.58 -3.43
C ARG A 191 13.20 -21.49 -2.51
N ASN A 192 11.89 -21.26 -2.31
CA ASN A 192 11.11 -21.96 -1.31
C ASN A 192 10.05 -22.91 -1.88
N LYS A 193 9.82 -22.97 -3.19
CA LYS A 193 8.73 -23.72 -3.84
C LYS A 193 8.65 -25.22 -3.51
N GLU A 194 9.75 -25.83 -3.08
CA GLU A 194 9.81 -27.25 -2.73
C GLU A 194 9.39 -27.53 -1.26
N ASN A 195 9.20 -26.47 -0.47
CA ASN A 195 8.80 -26.54 0.94
C ASN A 195 7.60 -25.65 1.19
N PRO A 196 6.81 -25.91 2.24
CA PRO A 196 5.71 -25.02 2.61
C PRO A 196 6.21 -23.62 2.95
N PHE A 197 5.55 -22.60 2.42
CA PHE A 197 5.85 -21.21 2.74
C PHE A 197 4.57 -20.37 2.89
N MET A 198 4.70 -19.30 3.67
CA MET A 198 3.75 -18.20 3.71
C MET A 198 4.48 -16.91 3.27
N LEU A 199 4.08 -16.37 2.16
CA LEU A 199 4.61 -15.12 1.61
C LEU A 199 3.57 -14.01 1.74
N TYR A 200 3.93 -12.92 2.42
CA TYR A 200 3.13 -11.72 2.54
C TYR A 200 3.76 -10.60 1.69
N VAL A 201 3.07 -10.15 0.65
CA VAL A 201 3.51 -9.06 -0.23
C VAL A 201 2.59 -7.88 -0.04
N SER A 202 3.13 -6.76 0.41
CA SER A 202 2.39 -5.55 0.75
C SER A 202 2.93 -4.34 -0.01
N THR A 203 2.29 -3.98 -1.13
CA THR A 203 2.69 -2.79 -1.88
C THR A 203 2.14 -1.51 -1.26
N PHE A 204 2.77 -0.40 -1.59
CA PHE A 204 2.31 0.94 -1.23
C PHE A 204 1.25 1.43 -2.23
N GLU A 205 1.43 1.11 -3.50
CA GLU A 205 0.50 1.52 -4.55
C GLU A 205 -0.89 0.87 -4.35
N PRO A 206 -1.96 1.55 -4.72
CA PRO A 206 -2.11 2.87 -5.35
C PRO A 206 -2.24 4.04 -4.35
N HIS A 207 -1.68 3.93 -3.13
CA HIS A 207 -1.63 5.05 -2.17
C HIS A 207 -0.90 6.26 -2.79
N SER A 208 -1.27 7.47 -2.39
CA SER A 208 -0.60 8.70 -2.83
C SER A 208 0.91 8.70 -2.47
N PRO A 209 1.78 9.37 -3.27
CA PRO A 209 1.48 10.21 -4.43
C PRO A 209 0.90 9.39 -5.60
N TYR A 210 -0.01 10.01 -6.37
CA TYR A 210 -0.69 9.29 -7.46
C TYR A 210 0.09 9.34 -8.77
N ALA A 211 0.98 10.33 -8.94
CA ALA A 211 1.88 10.39 -10.09
C ALA A 211 2.74 9.12 -10.18
N GLY A 212 3.01 8.67 -11.41
CA GLY A 212 3.76 7.44 -11.62
C GLY A 212 4.14 7.21 -13.09
N PRO A 213 4.81 6.10 -13.38
CA PRO A 213 5.33 5.81 -14.72
C PRO A 213 4.24 5.57 -15.77
N LEU A 214 3.00 5.38 -15.36
CA LEU A 214 1.85 5.15 -16.23
C LEU A 214 0.94 6.40 -16.33
N ASP A 215 1.41 7.57 -15.91
CA ASP A 215 0.69 8.83 -16.05
C ASP A 215 0.29 9.06 -17.51
N GLY A 216 -0.97 9.50 -17.71
CA GLY A 216 -1.55 9.66 -19.04
C GLY A 216 -2.07 8.38 -19.70
N MET A 217 -1.98 7.23 -19.03
CA MET A 217 -2.58 5.98 -19.53
C MET A 217 -4.11 6.09 -19.66
N TYR A 218 -4.73 6.82 -18.76
CA TYR A 218 -6.17 7.08 -18.77
C TYR A 218 -6.43 8.55 -19.05
N ASP A 219 -7.35 8.85 -19.98
CA ASP A 219 -7.82 10.21 -20.20
C ASP A 219 -8.69 10.66 -19.01
N PRO A 220 -8.28 11.70 -18.27
CA PRO A 220 -9.00 12.17 -17.09
C PRO A 220 -10.48 12.48 -17.30
N GLU A 221 -10.85 12.99 -18.48
CA GLU A 221 -12.22 13.36 -18.82
C GLU A 221 -13.08 12.13 -19.19
N SER A 222 -12.47 11.02 -19.61
CA SER A 222 -13.19 9.80 -19.97
C SER A 222 -13.55 8.93 -18.76
N ILE A 223 -12.89 9.13 -17.62
CA ILE A 223 -13.13 8.32 -16.40
C ILE A 223 -14.49 8.68 -15.78
N PRO A 224 -15.41 7.72 -15.61
CA PRO A 224 -16.69 7.98 -14.97
C PRO A 224 -16.52 8.57 -13.57
N THR A 225 -17.13 9.72 -13.31
CA THR A 225 -17.19 10.30 -11.98
C THR A 225 -18.36 9.70 -11.20
N GLY A 226 -18.13 9.32 -9.94
CA GLY A 226 -19.21 8.84 -9.08
C GLY A 226 -20.24 9.94 -8.80
N PRO A 227 -21.43 9.60 -8.26
CA PRO A 227 -22.52 10.54 -8.02
C PRO A 227 -22.18 11.64 -7.00
N THR A 228 -21.16 11.41 -6.19
CA THR A 228 -20.70 12.35 -5.14
C THR A 228 -19.46 13.16 -5.57
N PHE A 229 -19.01 13.03 -6.83
CA PHE A 229 -17.85 13.78 -7.30
C PHE A 229 -18.09 15.30 -7.17
N LEU A 230 -17.21 15.97 -6.45
CA LEU A 230 -17.28 17.40 -6.10
C LEU A 230 -18.63 17.83 -5.46
N LYS A 231 -19.31 16.89 -4.81
CA LYS A 231 -20.54 17.16 -4.08
C LYS A 231 -20.38 16.71 -2.64
N LYS A 232 -20.98 17.49 -1.74
CA LYS A 232 -21.06 17.09 -0.34
C LYS A 232 -21.96 15.86 -0.22
N PRO A 233 -21.52 14.76 0.40
CA PRO A 233 -22.36 13.59 0.60
C PRO A 233 -23.45 13.88 1.66
N ASP A 234 -24.61 13.26 1.47
CA ASP A 234 -25.72 13.31 2.44
C ASP A 234 -25.61 12.16 3.45
N ASN A 235 -26.09 12.38 4.66
CA ASN A 235 -26.21 11.34 5.71
C ASN A 235 -24.90 10.61 6.06
N VAL A 236 -23.78 11.32 6.05
CA VAL A 236 -22.48 10.82 6.49
C VAL A 236 -22.14 11.28 7.90
N ALA A 237 -21.13 10.68 8.51
CA ALA A 237 -20.65 11.08 9.83
C ALA A 237 -20.18 12.56 9.85
N GLU A 238 -20.29 13.21 11.01
CA GLU A 238 -19.92 14.63 11.17
C GLU A 238 -18.47 14.91 10.72
N ILE A 239 -17.55 13.99 11.00
CA ILE A 239 -16.15 14.11 10.55
C ILE A 239 -16.02 14.11 9.03
N ASP A 240 -16.83 13.33 8.32
CA ASP A 240 -16.80 13.26 6.86
C ASP A 240 -17.46 14.51 6.25
N ASN A 241 -18.48 15.05 6.90
CA ASN A 241 -19.04 16.36 6.56
C ASN A 241 -17.98 17.46 6.68
N ALA A 242 -17.24 17.51 7.79
CA ALA A 242 -16.18 18.49 8.01
C ALA A 242 -15.07 18.38 6.97
N ARG A 243 -14.64 17.15 6.65
CA ARG A 243 -13.65 16.90 5.59
C ARG A 243 -14.15 17.34 4.21
N SER A 244 -15.41 17.03 3.89
CA SER A 244 -16.01 17.44 2.63
C SER A 244 -16.10 18.96 2.51
N ASP A 245 -16.51 19.66 3.57
CA ASP A 245 -16.55 21.12 3.59
C ASP A 245 -15.15 21.73 3.42
N TYR A 246 -14.15 21.15 4.09
CA TYR A 246 -12.76 21.56 3.98
C TYR A 246 -12.23 21.43 2.54
N HIS A 247 -12.33 20.25 1.95
CA HIS A 247 -11.86 20.04 0.56
C HIS A 247 -12.65 20.88 -0.46
N SER A 248 -13.95 21.02 -0.28
CA SER A 248 -14.78 21.83 -1.17
C SER A 248 -14.46 23.33 -1.09
N SER A 249 -13.92 23.80 0.04
CA SER A 249 -13.55 25.21 0.20
C SER A 249 -12.47 25.65 -0.79
N PHE A 250 -11.55 24.76 -1.15
CA PHE A 250 -10.47 25.08 -2.09
C PHE A 250 -10.98 25.28 -3.53
N ILE A 251 -11.91 24.45 -3.97
CA ILE A 251 -12.58 24.63 -5.28
C ILE A 251 -13.37 25.92 -5.31
N ASN A 252 -13.87 26.37 -4.16
CA ASN A 252 -14.59 27.63 -4.00
C ASN A 252 -13.69 28.85 -3.72
N GLY A 253 -12.36 28.72 -3.88
CA GLY A 253 -11.42 29.82 -3.87
C GLY A 253 -10.74 30.10 -2.53
N ALA A 254 -10.80 29.21 -1.55
CA ALA A 254 -9.96 29.31 -0.35
C ALA A 254 -8.49 29.16 -0.72
N ASP A 255 -7.62 29.98 -0.11
CA ASP A 255 -6.17 29.90 -0.35
C ASP A 255 -5.57 28.67 0.35
N GLN A 256 -5.24 27.67 -0.43
CA GLN A 256 -4.60 26.43 0.05
C GLN A 256 -3.21 26.69 0.66
N ARG A 257 -2.50 27.69 0.16
CA ARG A 257 -1.12 27.99 0.58
C ARG A 257 -1.01 28.59 1.97
N SER A 258 -2.10 29.00 2.55
CA SER A 258 -2.14 29.49 3.94
C SER A 258 -2.23 28.37 4.98
N ASP A 259 -2.47 27.12 4.57
CA ASP A 259 -2.65 25.97 5.45
C ASP A 259 -1.47 24.98 5.27
N GLU A 260 -0.62 24.87 6.29
CA GLU A 260 0.57 24.00 6.27
C GLU A 260 0.19 22.52 6.05
N TYR A 261 -0.91 22.07 6.64
CA TYR A 261 -1.41 20.70 6.45
C TYR A 261 -1.76 20.46 4.98
N MET A 262 -2.46 21.40 4.33
CA MET A 262 -2.82 21.27 2.92
C MET A 262 -1.62 21.38 1.99
N ASN A 263 -0.66 22.23 2.28
CA ASN A 263 0.57 22.30 1.50
C ASN A 263 1.29 20.95 1.49
N ASN A 264 1.44 20.33 2.66
CA ASN A 264 2.04 19.00 2.77
C ASN A 264 1.19 17.92 2.10
N TYR A 265 -0.15 18.02 2.26
CA TYR A 265 -1.10 17.07 1.65
C TYR A 265 -1.09 17.15 0.12
N LEU A 266 -1.02 18.35 -0.45
CA LEU A 266 -0.98 18.57 -1.90
C LEU A 266 0.38 18.19 -2.48
N ALA A 267 1.48 18.57 -1.81
CA ALA A 267 2.81 18.16 -2.20
C ALA A 267 2.91 16.63 -2.32
N ALA A 268 2.44 15.91 -1.31
CA ALA A 268 2.45 14.45 -1.30
C ALA A 268 1.56 13.78 -2.39
N ARG A 269 0.72 14.54 -3.07
CA ARG A 269 -0.18 14.01 -4.11
C ARG A 269 0.12 14.52 -5.51
N GLY A 270 0.91 15.58 -5.61
CA GLY A 270 1.41 16.13 -6.88
C GLY A 270 0.37 16.84 -7.75
N GLU A 271 -0.88 17.06 -7.25
CA GLU A 271 -1.97 17.61 -8.04
C GLU A 271 -2.61 18.86 -7.43
N ASP A 272 -3.12 19.74 -8.28
CA ASP A 272 -3.85 20.94 -7.86
C ASP A 272 -5.32 20.62 -7.56
N PHE A 273 -5.63 20.27 -6.33
CA PHE A 273 -6.98 19.97 -5.87
C PHE A 273 -7.90 21.21 -5.71
N SER A 274 -7.42 22.41 -6.05
CA SER A 274 -8.28 23.61 -6.16
C SER A 274 -9.07 23.64 -7.46
N THR A 275 -8.75 22.76 -8.41
CA THR A 275 -9.38 22.70 -9.72
C THR A 275 -10.09 21.38 -9.94
N ARG A 276 -11.15 21.40 -10.79
CA ARG A 276 -11.80 20.16 -11.25
C ARG A 276 -10.83 19.28 -12.02
N GLU A 277 -10.01 19.89 -12.85
CA GLU A 277 -8.99 19.25 -13.67
C GLU A 277 -7.98 18.49 -12.82
N GLY A 278 -7.49 19.08 -11.72
CA GLY A 278 -6.59 18.43 -10.77
C GLY A 278 -7.21 17.19 -10.10
N TRP A 279 -8.48 17.26 -9.73
CA TRP A 279 -9.21 16.10 -9.21
C TRP A 279 -9.38 14.98 -10.24
N LEU A 280 -9.67 15.33 -11.50
CA LEU A 280 -9.79 14.34 -12.57
C LEU A 280 -8.44 13.69 -12.88
N LYS A 281 -7.36 14.50 -12.93
CA LYS A 281 -6.01 13.99 -13.13
C LYS A 281 -5.58 13.05 -12.01
N ALA A 282 -5.74 13.45 -10.75
CA ALA A 282 -5.41 12.59 -9.60
C ALA A 282 -6.15 11.25 -9.64
N ARG A 283 -7.39 11.24 -10.13
CA ARG A 283 -8.14 9.99 -10.34
C ARG A 283 -7.55 9.15 -11.45
N ALA A 284 -7.17 9.75 -12.58
CA ALA A 284 -6.55 9.04 -13.70
C ALA A 284 -5.23 8.39 -13.28
N ASP A 285 -4.40 9.12 -12.54
CA ASP A 285 -3.11 8.64 -12.05
C ASP A 285 -3.31 7.53 -10.98
N TYR A 286 -4.31 7.66 -10.11
CA TYR A 286 -4.69 6.60 -9.17
C TYR A 286 -5.06 5.29 -9.88
N PHE A 287 -5.84 5.36 -10.98
CA PHE A 287 -6.17 4.17 -11.76
C PHE A 287 -4.97 3.61 -12.53
N ALA A 288 -4.05 4.47 -12.97
CA ALA A 288 -2.79 4.05 -13.56
C ALA A 288 -1.93 3.24 -12.56
N ASN A 289 -1.87 3.68 -11.30
CA ASN A 289 -1.19 2.93 -10.24
C ASN A 289 -1.88 1.58 -9.93
N ILE A 290 -3.20 1.46 -10.09
CA ILE A 290 -3.89 0.16 -9.97
C ILE A 290 -3.48 -0.78 -11.11
N THR A 291 -3.30 -0.27 -12.32
CA THR A 291 -2.72 -1.06 -13.43
C THR A 291 -1.29 -1.50 -13.12
N LEU A 292 -0.50 -0.67 -12.43
CA LEU A 292 0.84 -1.06 -11.98
C LEU A 292 0.78 -2.21 -10.95
N VAL A 293 -0.16 -2.16 -10.02
CA VAL A 293 -0.42 -3.26 -9.06
C VAL A 293 -0.86 -4.53 -9.79
N ASP A 294 -1.72 -4.43 -10.80
CA ASP A 294 -2.12 -5.58 -11.64
C ASP A 294 -0.90 -6.25 -12.30
N ARG A 295 0.04 -5.45 -12.82
CA ARG A 295 1.29 -5.98 -13.39
C ARG A 295 2.16 -6.69 -12.35
N MET A 296 2.24 -6.14 -11.13
CA MET A 296 2.92 -6.78 -10.00
C MET A 296 2.30 -8.14 -9.68
N VAL A 297 0.98 -8.19 -9.52
CA VAL A 297 0.26 -9.44 -9.22
C VAL A 297 0.51 -10.47 -10.32
N GLY A 298 0.43 -10.07 -11.59
CA GLY A 298 0.64 -10.98 -12.72
C GLY A 298 2.06 -11.53 -12.87
N ARG A 299 3.03 -10.98 -12.14
CA ARG A 299 4.38 -11.55 -12.05
C ARG A 299 4.52 -12.55 -10.90
N ILE A 300 3.74 -12.36 -9.84
CA ILE A 300 3.82 -13.18 -8.63
C ILE A 300 3.03 -14.49 -8.77
N ILE A 301 1.88 -14.45 -9.47
CA ILE A 301 1.01 -15.60 -9.70
C ILE A 301 1.30 -16.30 -11.03
#